data_6aaf53d1e447a88316229d170ab83d5a
#
_entry.id   6aaf53d1e447a88316229d170ab83d5a
#
_cell.length_a   1.000
_cell.length_b   1.000
_cell.length_c   1.000
_cell.angle_alpha   90.00
_cell.angle_beta   90.00
_cell.angle_gamma   90.00
#
_symmetry.space_group_name_H-M   'P 1'
#
loop_
_entity.id
_entity.type
_entity.pdbx_description
1 polymer ?
#
loop_
_entity_poly.entity_id
_entity_poly.type
_entity_poly.pdbx_seq_one_letter_code
_entity_poly.pdbx_strand_id
1 'polypeptide(L)'
;YPQAHLFGQGDAKQQAKAHQWFGMVNADIHSKFSIIFGPQRYAQSEAAQAEVVASAKSLLQGLFAAVDTHLNGRDYLAEGVSVADVYLLVTLNWAAKTGVDLSACKNLEAYKARVSANSAVAKVL
;
A
#
# COMPACT_ATOMS: atom_id res chain seq x y z
N TYR A 1 8.64 -15.88 15.28
CA TYR A 1 9.29 -14.68 15.87
C TYR A 1 8.27 -13.72 16.47
N PRO A 2 7.49 -14.14 17.52
CA PRO A 2 6.49 -13.26 18.15
C PRO A 2 7.07 -11.96 18.69
N GLN A 3 8.35 -12.00 19.13
CA GLN A 3 9.08 -10.85 19.64
C GLN A 3 9.34 -9.74 18.58
N ALA A 4 9.20 -10.05 17.30
CA ALA A 4 9.35 -9.07 16.23
C ALA A 4 8.08 -8.21 16.03
N HIS A 5 6.97 -8.58 16.67
CA HIS A 5 5.69 -7.87 16.62
C HIS A 5 5.22 -7.48 15.21
N LEU A 6 5.50 -8.33 14.20
CA LEU A 6 5.24 -8.03 12.79
C LEU A 6 3.75 -7.80 12.49
N PHE A 7 2.85 -8.38 13.29
CA PHE A 7 1.40 -8.17 13.17
C PHE A 7 0.84 -7.16 14.18
N GLY A 8 1.68 -6.25 14.65
CA GLY A 8 1.32 -5.16 15.53
C GLY A 8 1.79 -5.36 16.96
N GLN A 9 2.04 -4.24 17.60
CA GLN A 9 2.42 -4.16 19.00
C GLN A 9 1.17 -3.89 19.86
N GLY A 10 1.33 -4.06 21.19
CA GLY A 10 0.27 -3.73 22.14
C GLY A 10 -0.77 -4.82 22.35
N ASP A 11 -1.96 -4.40 22.71
CA ASP A 11 -3.08 -5.27 23.02
C ASP A 11 -3.78 -5.83 21.77
N ALA A 12 -4.78 -6.69 21.96
CA ALA A 12 -5.55 -7.30 20.89
C ALA A 12 -6.22 -6.27 19.95
N LYS A 13 -6.61 -5.10 20.46
CA LYS A 13 -7.21 -4.02 19.66
C LYS A 13 -6.18 -3.40 18.70
N GLN A 14 -4.97 -3.19 19.18
CA GLN A 14 -3.87 -2.65 18.38
C GLN A 14 -3.42 -3.65 17.31
N GLN A 15 -3.33 -4.93 17.68
CA GLN A 15 -3.04 -5.99 16.72
C GLN A 15 -4.14 -6.11 15.66
N ALA A 16 -5.41 -6.01 16.04
CA ALA A 16 -6.53 -6.01 15.10
C ALA A 16 -6.44 -4.86 14.08
N LYS A 17 -5.98 -3.68 14.48
CA LYS A 17 -5.74 -2.56 13.54
C LYS A 17 -4.65 -2.87 12.53
N ALA A 18 -3.54 -3.48 12.94
CA ALA A 18 -2.48 -3.90 12.02
C ALA A 18 -3.00 -4.94 11.00
N HIS A 19 -3.81 -5.90 11.46
CA HIS A 19 -4.46 -6.87 10.58
C HIS A 19 -5.47 -6.23 9.63
N GLN A 20 -6.24 -5.24 10.08
CA GLN A 20 -7.17 -4.48 9.24
C GLN A 20 -6.43 -3.80 8.08
N TRP A 21 -5.33 -3.12 8.37
CA TRP A 21 -4.53 -2.46 7.35
C TRP A 21 -3.85 -3.44 6.42
N PHE A 22 -3.32 -4.54 6.96
CA PHE A 22 -2.78 -5.62 6.13
C PHE A 22 -3.85 -6.17 5.16
N GLY A 23 -5.07 -6.40 5.66
CA GLY A 23 -6.21 -6.84 4.86
C GLY A 23 -6.56 -5.85 3.75
N MET A 24 -6.62 -4.55 4.06
CA MET A 24 -6.87 -3.49 3.06
C MET A 24 -5.79 -3.44 1.98
N VAL A 25 -4.51 -3.47 2.37
CA VAL A 25 -3.41 -3.47 1.38
C VAL A 25 -3.49 -4.70 0.49
N ASN A 26 -3.77 -5.87 1.06
CA ASN A 26 -3.84 -7.13 0.31
C ASN A 26 -5.08 -7.21 -0.59
N ALA A 27 -6.26 -6.98 -0.04
CA ALA A 27 -7.52 -7.21 -0.75
C ALA A 27 -7.88 -6.05 -1.70
N ASP A 28 -7.62 -4.81 -1.29
CA ASP A 28 -8.07 -3.65 -2.05
C ASP A 28 -6.96 -3.09 -2.94
N ILE A 29 -5.79 -2.77 -2.37
CA ILE A 29 -4.71 -2.11 -3.13
C ILE A 29 -4.01 -3.11 -4.07
N HIS A 30 -3.47 -4.21 -3.53
CA HIS A 30 -2.73 -5.19 -4.33
C HIS A 30 -3.57 -5.76 -5.48
N SER A 31 -4.84 -6.07 -5.21
CA SER A 31 -5.73 -6.65 -6.22
C SER A 31 -5.89 -5.75 -7.47
N LYS A 32 -5.83 -4.43 -7.32
CA LYS A 32 -5.90 -3.51 -8.46
C LYS A 32 -4.61 -3.51 -9.29
N PHE A 33 -3.45 -3.73 -8.67
CA PHE A 33 -2.21 -3.91 -9.41
C PHE A 33 -2.21 -5.16 -10.29
N SER A 34 -2.94 -6.21 -9.93
CA SER A 34 -3.07 -7.41 -10.78
C SER A 34 -3.68 -7.08 -12.15
N ILE A 35 -4.57 -6.08 -12.22
CA ILE A 35 -5.17 -5.58 -13.47
C ILE A 35 -4.09 -4.85 -14.31
N ILE A 36 -3.28 -4.01 -13.67
CA ILE A 36 -2.24 -3.23 -14.34
C ILE A 36 -1.13 -4.14 -14.88
N PHE A 37 -0.72 -5.15 -14.10
CA PHE A 37 0.34 -6.08 -14.50
C PHE A 37 -0.11 -7.15 -15.50
N GLY A 38 -1.41 -7.41 -15.60
CA GLY A 38 -1.93 -8.45 -16.49
C GLY A 38 -3.31 -8.12 -17.06
N PRO A 39 -3.47 -7.00 -17.80
CA PRO A 39 -4.75 -6.54 -18.29
C PRO A 39 -5.40 -7.53 -19.26
N GLN A 40 -4.60 -8.36 -19.96
CA GLN A 40 -5.09 -9.41 -20.84
C GLN A 40 -5.92 -10.50 -20.13
N ARG A 41 -5.85 -10.58 -18.80
CA ARG A 41 -6.72 -11.48 -18.01
C ARG A 41 -8.14 -10.93 -17.82
N TYR A 42 -8.32 -9.64 -18.08
CA TYR A 42 -9.55 -8.89 -17.79
C TYR A 42 -10.23 -8.36 -19.05
N ALA A 43 -9.49 -8.21 -20.16
CA ALA A 43 -10.00 -7.70 -21.43
C ALA A 43 -9.23 -8.30 -22.61
N GLN A 44 -9.92 -8.50 -23.75
CA GLN A 44 -9.33 -9.17 -24.91
C GLN A 44 -8.67 -8.19 -25.89
N SER A 45 -9.28 -7.02 -26.14
CA SER A 45 -8.74 -6.04 -27.06
C SER A 45 -7.79 -5.06 -26.36
N GLU A 46 -6.79 -4.54 -27.06
CA GLU A 46 -5.86 -3.53 -26.52
C GLU A 46 -6.59 -2.29 -26.01
N ALA A 47 -7.63 -1.85 -26.71
CA ALA A 47 -8.44 -0.70 -26.27
C ALA A 47 -9.12 -0.98 -24.93
N ALA A 48 -9.77 -2.15 -24.78
CA ALA A 48 -10.41 -2.54 -23.53
C ALA A 48 -9.38 -2.77 -22.40
N GLN A 49 -8.21 -3.29 -22.72
CA GLN A 49 -7.11 -3.42 -21.75
C GLN A 49 -6.65 -2.05 -21.24
N ALA A 50 -6.52 -1.06 -22.13
CA ALA A 50 -6.16 0.30 -21.73
C ALA A 50 -7.22 0.93 -20.80
N GLU A 51 -8.51 0.69 -21.07
CA GLU A 51 -9.63 1.18 -20.27
C GLU A 51 -9.62 0.56 -18.84
N VAL A 52 -9.45 -0.76 -18.72
CA VAL A 52 -9.42 -1.41 -17.39
C VAL A 52 -8.18 -0.99 -16.60
N VAL A 53 -7.04 -0.76 -17.25
CA VAL A 53 -5.84 -0.23 -16.59
C VAL A 53 -6.07 1.20 -16.09
N ALA A 54 -6.66 2.07 -16.90
CA ALA A 54 -6.98 3.44 -16.50
C ALA A 54 -7.95 3.45 -15.30
N SER A 55 -8.97 2.61 -15.35
CA SER A 55 -9.91 2.43 -14.25
C SER A 55 -9.24 1.94 -12.96
N ALA A 56 -8.35 0.94 -13.06
CA ALA A 56 -7.60 0.42 -11.93
C ALA A 56 -6.70 1.51 -11.31
N LYS A 57 -6.02 2.34 -12.12
CA LYS A 57 -5.22 3.46 -11.63
C LYS A 57 -6.06 4.49 -10.89
N SER A 58 -7.24 4.85 -11.40
CA SER A 58 -8.16 5.78 -10.73
C SER A 58 -8.63 5.23 -9.38
N LEU A 59 -8.97 3.94 -9.29
CA LEU A 59 -9.34 3.28 -8.03
C LEU A 59 -8.16 3.30 -7.03
N LEU A 60 -6.95 3.02 -7.49
CA LEU A 60 -5.75 3.09 -6.65
C LEU A 60 -5.50 4.49 -6.10
N GLN A 61 -5.69 5.54 -6.91
CA GLN A 61 -5.57 6.92 -6.42
C GLN A 61 -6.54 7.20 -5.27
N GLY A 62 -7.79 6.75 -5.35
CA GLY A 62 -8.77 6.88 -4.27
C GLY A 62 -8.37 6.12 -3.01
N LEU A 63 -7.89 4.88 -3.17
CA LEU A 63 -7.43 4.05 -2.05
C LEU A 63 -6.21 4.67 -1.35
N PHE A 64 -5.22 5.11 -2.12
CA PHE A 64 -4.04 5.77 -1.57
C PHE A 64 -4.36 7.13 -0.93
N ALA A 65 -5.32 7.88 -1.45
CA ALA A 65 -5.79 9.12 -0.82
C ALA A 65 -6.44 8.86 0.55
N ALA A 66 -7.18 7.76 0.70
CA ALA A 66 -7.72 7.34 1.99
C ALA A 66 -6.61 6.98 2.99
N VAL A 67 -5.58 6.25 2.54
CA VAL A 67 -4.39 5.94 3.35
C VAL A 67 -3.64 7.23 3.72
N ASP A 68 -3.45 8.15 2.80
CA ASP A 68 -2.80 9.44 3.04
C ASP A 68 -3.51 10.24 4.13
N THR A 69 -4.84 10.30 4.05
CA THR A 69 -5.68 10.94 5.07
C THR A 69 -5.51 10.29 6.44
N HIS A 70 -5.47 8.95 6.49
CA HIS A 70 -5.24 8.21 7.74
C HIS A 70 -3.87 8.52 8.35
N LEU A 71 -2.84 8.69 7.52
CA LEU A 71 -1.47 8.96 7.96
C LEU A 71 -1.26 10.39 8.45
N ASN A 72 -2.25 11.27 8.35
CA ASN A 72 -2.14 12.63 8.88
C ASN A 72 -1.90 12.59 10.40
N GLY A 73 -0.73 13.06 10.82
CA GLY A 73 -0.30 13.04 12.23
C GLY A 73 0.04 11.65 12.77
N ARG A 74 0.26 10.66 11.91
CA ARG A 74 0.66 9.29 12.27
C ARG A 74 1.95 8.89 11.57
N ASP A 75 2.77 8.14 12.30
CA ASP A 75 4.02 7.62 11.75
C ASP A 75 3.83 6.32 10.97
N TYR A 76 2.88 5.47 11.38
CA TYR A 76 2.61 4.15 10.82
C TYR A 76 1.10 3.92 10.69
N LEU A 77 0.72 2.85 9.99
CA LEU A 77 -0.68 2.46 9.79
C LEU A 77 -1.38 2.07 11.12
N ALA A 78 -0.61 1.53 12.05
CA ALA A 78 -1.06 1.16 13.40
C ALA A 78 -0.09 1.75 14.44
N GLU A 79 -0.02 1.15 15.65
CA GLU A 79 0.78 1.64 16.79
C GLU A 79 2.30 1.49 16.63
N GLY A 80 2.80 1.09 15.50
CA GLY A 80 4.21 0.91 15.22
C GLY A 80 4.38 0.23 13.89
N VAL A 81 5.63 0.11 13.44
CA VAL A 81 5.91 -0.57 12.19
C VAL A 81 5.44 -2.03 12.25
N SER A 82 4.72 -2.43 11.22
CA SER A 82 4.17 -3.78 11.08
C SER A 82 4.36 -4.30 9.66
N VAL A 83 3.98 -5.55 9.42
CA VAL A 83 3.98 -6.12 8.05
C VAL A 83 3.07 -5.34 7.10
N ALA A 84 2.01 -4.68 7.61
CA ALA A 84 1.14 -3.83 6.80
C ALA A 84 1.89 -2.64 6.21
N ASP A 85 2.81 -2.03 6.98
CA ASP A 85 3.63 -0.91 6.52
C ASP A 85 4.64 -1.34 5.46
N VAL A 86 5.28 -2.48 5.65
CA VAL A 86 6.21 -3.04 4.66
C VAL A 86 5.46 -3.39 3.37
N TYR A 87 4.28 -3.97 3.49
CA TYR A 87 3.46 -4.31 2.32
C TYR A 87 2.96 -3.07 1.57
N LEU A 88 2.52 -2.03 2.31
CA LEU A 88 2.14 -0.76 1.68
C LEU A 88 3.33 -0.13 0.94
N LEU A 89 4.54 -0.18 1.51
CA LEU A 89 5.75 0.30 0.85
C LEU A 89 5.99 -0.40 -0.49
N VAL A 90 5.81 -1.72 -0.57
CA VAL A 90 5.90 -2.47 -1.83
C VAL A 90 4.90 -1.93 -2.86
N THR A 91 3.65 -1.72 -2.46
CA THR A 91 2.62 -1.21 -3.37
C THR A 91 2.85 0.25 -3.78
N LEU A 92 3.43 1.08 -2.92
CA LEU A 92 3.88 2.44 -3.27
C LEU A 92 5.02 2.43 -4.31
N ASN A 93 5.92 1.45 -4.23
CA ASN A 93 6.95 1.28 -5.24
C ASN A 93 6.35 0.81 -6.58
N TRP A 94 5.31 -0.03 -6.56
CA TRP A 94 4.57 -0.40 -7.77
C TRP A 94 3.82 0.80 -8.36
N ALA A 95 3.20 1.64 -7.53
CA ALA A 95 2.54 2.86 -7.98
C ALA A 95 3.49 3.76 -8.78
N ALA A 96 4.70 3.98 -8.25
CA ALA A 96 5.72 4.76 -8.94
C ALA A 96 6.14 4.13 -10.29
N LYS A 97 6.34 2.82 -10.34
CA LYS A 97 6.73 2.09 -11.55
C LYS A 97 5.63 2.04 -12.62
N THR A 98 4.37 2.04 -12.21
CA THR A 98 3.22 1.91 -13.12
C THR A 98 2.57 3.24 -13.49
N GLY A 99 3.09 4.35 -12.96
CA GLY A 99 2.57 5.69 -13.24
C GLY A 99 1.18 5.93 -12.63
N VAL A 100 0.94 5.42 -11.43
CA VAL A 100 -0.19 5.87 -10.60
C VAL A 100 0.21 7.19 -9.97
N ASP A 101 -0.50 8.26 -10.30
CA ASP A 101 -0.19 9.60 -9.79
C ASP A 101 -0.64 9.74 -8.33
N LEU A 102 0.33 9.92 -7.44
CA LEU A 102 0.16 10.15 -6.00
C LEU A 102 0.67 11.53 -5.57
N SER A 103 0.85 12.46 -6.48
CA SER A 103 1.43 13.80 -6.21
C SER A 103 0.64 14.61 -5.17
N ALA A 104 -0.65 14.33 -5.03
CA ALA A 104 -1.51 14.94 -4.01
C ALA A 104 -1.35 14.32 -2.60
N CYS A 105 -0.73 13.14 -2.48
CA CYS A 105 -0.64 12.37 -1.24
C CYS A 105 0.66 12.71 -0.46
N LYS A 106 0.67 13.85 0.21
CA LYS A 106 1.88 14.37 0.87
C LYS A 106 2.31 13.58 2.11
N ASN A 107 1.36 13.02 2.85
CA ASN A 107 1.65 12.18 4.00
C ASN A 107 2.29 10.84 3.57
N LEU A 108 1.88 10.28 2.43
CA LEU A 108 2.46 9.06 1.86
C LEU A 108 3.92 9.25 1.44
N GLU A 109 4.31 10.43 0.96
CA GLU A 109 5.70 10.73 0.61
C GLU A 109 6.59 10.65 1.86
N ALA A 110 6.23 11.36 2.93
CA ALA A 110 6.94 11.35 4.20
C ALA A 110 6.94 9.95 4.85
N TYR A 111 5.82 9.25 4.79
CA TYR A 111 5.67 7.89 5.27
C TYR A 111 6.59 6.92 4.52
N LYS A 112 6.62 6.96 3.20
CA LYS A 112 7.50 6.12 2.37
C LYS A 112 8.97 6.29 2.77
N ALA A 113 9.42 7.52 2.95
CA ALA A 113 10.78 7.81 3.40
C ALA A 113 11.07 7.19 4.78
N ARG A 114 10.14 7.33 5.72
CA ARG A 114 10.25 6.79 7.10
C ARG A 114 10.32 5.27 7.11
N VAL A 115 9.41 4.59 6.43
CA VAL A 115 9.40 3.12 6.40
C VAL A 115 10.64 2.57 5.70
N SER A 116 11.09 3.21 4.60
CA SER A 116 12.31 2.81 3.90
C SER A 116 13.58 2.97 4.75
N ALA A 117 13.60 3.95 5.67
CA ALA A 117 14.73 4.18 6.57
C ALA A 117 14.76 3.18 7.76
N ASN A 118 13.73 2.39 7.98
CA ASN A 118 13.74 1.35 9.00
C ASN A 118 14.88 0.36 8.72
N SER A 119 15.74 0.09 9.72
CA SER A 119 16.97 -0.69 9.53
C SER A 119 16.76 -2.11 9.03
N ALA A 120 15.63 -2.73 9.37
CA ALA A 120 15.27 -4.06 8.87
C ALA A 120 14.80 -4.01 7.40
N VAL A 121 14.04 -2.97 7.04
CA VAL A 121 13.54 -2.76 5.68
C VAL A 121 14.67 -2.35 4.73
N ALA A 122 15.54 -1.43 5.16
CA ALA A 122 16.67 -0.93 4.36
C ALA A 122 17.68 -2.03 3.95
N LYS A 123 17.71 -3.15 4.68
CA LYS A 123 18.59 -4.29 4.33
C LYS A 123 18.09 -5.12 3.14
N VAL A 124 16.83 -4.96 2.75
CA VAL A 124 16.18 -5.78 1.71
C VAL A 124 15.69 -4.95 0.52
N LEU A 125 15.82 -3.63 0.58
CA LEU A 125 15.57 -2.71 -0.53
C LEU A 125 16.82 -2.53 -1.38
#